data_c3d6b62b2b1f226dcbd1a340d894c9da
#
_entry.id   c3d6b62b2b1f226dcbd1a340d894c9da
#
_cell.length_a   1.000
_cell.length_b   1.000
_cell.length_c   1.000
_cell.angle_alpha   90.00
_cell.angle_beta   90.00
_cell.angle_gamma   90.00
#
_symmetry.space_group_name_H-M   'P 1'
#
loop_
_entity.id
_entity.type
_entity.pdbx_description
1 polymer ?
#
loop_
_entity_poly.entity_id
_entity_poly.type
_entity_poly.pdbx_seq_one_letter_code
_entity_poly.pdbx_strand_id
1 'polypeptide(L)'
;MFPEKPNHWLPSFALSFCLPLAVAQLGQAKEAVPPPKPRIVLVEDKSALREFEVDNGRVAEMVTEGMRRLTGRPSGAAAWLSLVTPADTVGIKVNSVPGPIGGTRKAVVDAVVRGLLEARLRPDRIIIWDQSLASLRAAGYDGLAKRHGVRLAGSRDAGWDESVVYE
;
A
#
# COMPACT_ATOMS: atom_id res chain seq x y z
N MET A 1 39.46 -88.98 -24.46
CA MET A 1 38.03 -89.24 -24.35
C MET A 1 37.29 -87.94 -24.34
N PHE A 2 36.84 -87.47 -25.49
CA PHE A 2 36.12 -86.21 -25.68
C PHE A 2 34.64 -86.50 -25.64
N PRO A 3 33.84 -85.56 -25.17
CA PRO A 3 32.49 -85.37 -25.71
C PRO A 3 32.24 -83.94 -26.17
N GLU A 4 31.42 -83.95 -27.14
CA GLU A 4 30.93 -83.03 -28.12
C GLU A 4 30.38 -81.72 -27.57
N LYS A 5 30.49 -80.69 -28.44
CA LYS A 5 29.76 -79.41 -28.32
C LYS A 5 28.33 -79.52 -28.85
N PRO A 6 27.36 -78.89 -28.26
CA PRO A 6 26.12 -78.50 -28.94
C PRO A 6 26.16 -77.04 -29.40
N ASN A 7 25.80 -76.87 -30.66
CA ASN A 7 25.48 -75.57 -31.31
C ASN A 7 24.24 -74.90 -30.66
N HIS A 8 24.38 -73.63 -30.24
CA HIS A 8 23.26 -72.83 -29.97
C HIS A 8 23.20 -71.63 -30.92
N TRP A 9 22.17 -71.62 -31.70
CA TRP A 9 21.74 -70.56 -32.55
C TRP A 9 21.41 -69.29 -31.71
N LEU A 10 22.01 -68.13 -32.05
CA LEU A 10 21.65 -66.84 -31.53
C LEU A 10 20.63 -66.21 -32.46
N PRO A 11 19.48 -65.75 -31.94
CA PRO A 11 18.59 -64.94 -32.73
C PRO A 11 19.11 -63.49 -32.73
N SER A 12 19.21 -62.90 -33.91
CA SER A 12 19.45 -61.47 -34.13
C SER A 12 18.34 -60.62 -33.54
N PHE A 13 18.65 -59.99 -32.42
CA PHE A 13 17.80 -58.93 -31.94
C PHE A 13 18.13 -57.63 -32.67
N ALA A 14 17.25 -57.23 -33.59
CA ALA A 14 17.24 -55.88 -34.17
C ALA A 14 16.84 -54.87 -33.06
N LEU A 15 17.82 -54.12 -32.53
CA LEU A 15 17.55 -52.97 -31.70
C LEU A 15 16.97 -51.84 -32.55
N SER A 16 15.64 -51.71 -32.51
CA SER A 16 14.93 -50.55 -33.05
C SER A 16 15.15 -49.41 -32.09
N PHE A 17 16.04 -48.46 -32.41
CA PHE A 17 16.26 -47.22 -31.68
C PHE A 17 15.11 -46.29 -31.99
N CYS A 18 14.06 -46.28 -31.16
CA CYS A 18 13.07 -45.21 -31.13
C CYS A 18 13.71 -44.00 -30.44
N LEU A 19 14.18 -43.04 -31.22
CA LEU A 19 14.45 -41.68 -30.68
C LEU A 19 13.13 -41.03 -30.25
N PRO A 20 12.97 -40.64 -28.99
CA PRO A 20 11.84 -39.75 -28.64
C PRO A 20 12.12 -38.35 -29.23
N LEU A 21 11.31 -37.90 -30.16
CA LEU A 21 11.23 -36.51 -30.53
C LEU A 21 10.79 -35.72 -29.26
N ALA A 22 11.75 -35.11 -28.59
CA ALA A 22 11.43 -34.09 -27.58
C ALA A 22 10.87 -32.89 -28.32
N VAL A 23 9.54 -32.79 -28.38
CA VAL A 23 8.83 -31.57 -28.78
C VAL A 23 9.11 -30.56 -27.66
N ALA A 24 10.06 -29.66 -27.90
CA ALA A 24 10.24 -28.48 -27.06
C ALA A 24 8.95 -27.65 -27.13
N GLN A 25 8.13 -27.76 -26.10
CA GLN A 25 7.03 -26.81 -25.87
C GLN A 25 7.68 -25.45 -25.64
N LEU A 26 7.74 -24.64 -26.70
CA LEU A 26 7.98 -23.22 -26.60
C LEU A 26 6.87 -22.67 -25.69
N GLY A 27 7.21 -22.43 -24.43
CA GLY A 27 6.29 -21.80 -23.48
C GLY A 27 5.80 -20.50 -24.09
N GLN A 28 4.53 -20.44 -24.40
CA GLN A 28 3.90 -19.19 -24.79
C GLN A 28 4.13 -18.22 -23.65
N ALA A 29 4.95 -17.19 -23.88
CA ALA A 29 5.11 -16.08 -22.95
C ALA A 29 3.71 -15.53 -22.69
N LYS A 30 3.23 -15.72 -21.46
CA LYS A 30 1.93 -15.19 -21.04
C LYS A 30 1.99 -13.69 -21.26
N GLU A 31 1.23 -13.22 -22.24
CA GLU A 31 1.14 -11.81 -22.57
C GLU A 31 0.85 -11.04 -21.30
N ALA A 32 1.78 -10.15 -20.90
CA ALA A 32 1.63 -9.40 -19.66
C ALA A 32 0.39 -8.51 -19.79
N VAL A 33 -0.61 -8.76 -18.95
CA VAL A 33 -1.79 -7.91 -18.88
C VAL A 33 -1.32 -6.49 -18.59
N PRO A 34 -1.62 -5.51 -19.48
CA PRO A 34 -1.17 -4.15 -19.27
C PRO A 34 -1.67 -3.64 -17.90
N PRO A 35 -0.85 -2.89 -17.15
CA PRO A 35 -1.27 -2.37 -15.86
C PRO A 35 -2.55 -1.54 -16.03
N PRO A 36 -3.48 -1.60 -15.06
CA PRO A 36 -4.70 -0.82 -15.12
C PRO A 36 -4.36 0.66 -15.26
N LYS A 37 -5.11 1.37 -16.12
CA LYS A 37 -4.91 2.81 -16.33
C LYS A 37 -4.99 3.55 -14.98
N PRO A 38 -4.06 4.48 -14.70
CA PRO A 38 -4.09 5.27 -13.48
C PRO A 38 -5.40 6.05 -13.41
N ARG A 39 -6.01 6.09 -12.22
CA ARG A 39 -7.28 6.75 -11.97
C ARG A 39 -7.07 7.88 -10.98
N ILE A 40 -7.57 9.07 -11.31
CA ILE A 40 -7.58 10.24 -10.45
C ILE A 40 -9.03 10.56 -10.11
N VAL A 41 -9.29 10.86 -8.85
CA VAL A 41 -10.60 11.32 -8.37
C VAL A 41 -10.44 12.76 -7.91
N LEU A 42 -11.24 13.65 -8.44
CA LEU A 42 -11.36 15.04 -8.01
C LEU A 42 -12.70 15.22 -7.31
N VAL A 43 -12.66 15.81 -6.11
CA VAL A 43 -13.85 16.19 -5.35
C VAL A 43 -13.74 17.68 -5.04
N GLU A 44 -14.73 18.44 -5.46
CA GLU A 44 -14.80 19.89 -5.24
C GLU A 44 -16.07 20.25 -4.48
N ASP A 45 -15.93 21.09 -3.47
CA ASP A 45 -17.05 21.68 -2.74
C ASP A 45 -16.69 23.12 -2.37
N LYS A 46 -17.37 24.08 -2.98
CA LYS A 46 -17.15 25.53 -2.73
C LYS A 46 -17.51 25.95 -1.31
N SER A 47 -18.33 25.17 -0.60
CA SER A 47 -18.74 25.45 0.78
C SER A 47 -17.73 24.96 1.83
N ALA A 48 -16.69 24.19 1.40
CA ALA A 48 -15.66 23.70 2.31
C ALA A 48 -14.77 24.81 2.90
N LEU A 49 -14.74 25.98 2.26
CA LEU A 49 -14.00 27.16 2.72
C LEU A 49 -14.87 28.39 2.56
N ARG A 50 -15.10 29.12 3.64
CA ARG A 50 -15.82 30.41 3.65
C ARG A 50 -14.99 31.45 4.41
N GLU A 51 -14.68 32.57 3.76
CA GLU A 51 -13.94 33.68 4.40
C GLU A 51 -12.64 33.19 5.11
N PHE A 52 -11.90 32.27 4.48
CA PHE A 52 -10.70 31.60 5.00
C PHE A 52 -10.95 30.64 6.17
N GLU A 53 -12.18 30.44 6.61
CA GLU A 53 -12.53 29.43 7.60
C GLU A 53 -12.92 28.13 6.94
N VAL A 54 -12.36 27.02 7.49
CA VAL A 54 -12.53 25.67 6.96
C VAL A 54 -13.72 25.00 7.64
N ASP A 55 -14.70 24.55 6.84
CA ASP A 55 -15.75 23.66 7.31
C ASP A 55 -15.20 22.23 7.41
N ASN A 56 -14.85 21.81 8.63
CA ASN A 56 -14.28 20.49 8.88
C ASN A 56 -15.24 19.34 8.52
N GLY A 57 -16.55 19.57 8.61
CA GLY A 57 -17.58 18.59 8.23
C GLY A 57 -17.54 18.34 6.72
N ARG A 58 -17.57 19.42 5.94
CA ARG A 58 -17.49 19.34 4.48
C ARG A 58 -16.20 18.70 4.00
N VAL A 59 -15.08 19.07 4.61
CA VAL A 59 -13.79 18.43 4.27
C VAL A 59 -13.83 16.93 4.56
N ALA A 60 -14.44 16.51 5.66
CA ALA A 60 -14.58 15.08 5.97
C ALA A 60 -15.46 14.34 4.95
N GLU A 61 -16.57 14.97 4.54
CA GLU A 61 -17.43 14.43 3.46
C GLU A 61 -16.67 14.30 2.15
N MET A 62 -15.90 15.32 1.77
CA MET A 62 -15.08 15.31 0.55
C MET A 62 -14.03 14.18 0.57
N VAL A 63 -13.33 14.00 1.68
CA VAL A 63 -12.33 12.92 1.83
C VAL A 63 -13.02 11.56 1.74
N THR A 64 -14.15 11.39 2.43
CA THR A 64 -14.92 10.14 2.39
C THR A 64 -15.41 9.82 0.98
N GLU A 65 -15.96 10.81 0.27
CA GLU A 65 -16.44 10.62 -1.10
C GLU A 65 -15.29 10.34 -2.07
N GLY A 66 -14.16 11.05 -1.93
CA GLY A 66 -12.96 10.78 -2.71
C GLY A 66 -12.47 9.34 -2.54
N MET A 67 -12.42 8.86 -1.31
CA MET A 67 -12.04 7.49 -0.98
C MET A 67 -13.02 6.46 -1.56
N ARG A 68 -14.32 6.69 -1.42
CA ARG A 68 -15.34 5.81 -2.00
C ARG A 68 -15.23 5.71 -3.52
N ARG A 69 -15.09 6.84 -4.20
CA ARG A 69 -14.93 6.89 -5.66
C ARG A 69 -13.63 6.23 -6.11
N LEU A 70 -12.54 6.46 -5.40
CA LEU A 70 -11.24 5.90 -5.73
C LEU A 70 -11.25 4.37 -5.64
N THR A 71 -11.82 3.84 -4.57
CA THR A 71 -11.80 2.40 -4.27
C THR A 71 -13.01 1.64 -4.83
N GLY A 72 -14.09 2.34 -5.22
CA GLY A 72 -15.35 1.73 -5.63
C GLY A 72 -16.14 1.10 -4.47
N ARG A 73 -15.79 1.41 -3.21
CA ARG A 73 -16.43 0.83 -2.03
C ARG A 73 -17.68 1.59 -1.59
N PRO A 74 -18.68 0.93 -0.98
CA PRO A 74 -19.97 1.55 -0.64
C PRO A 74 -19.90 2.52 0.54
N SER A 75 -18.90 2.42 1.42
CA SER A 75 -18.75 3.29 2.60
C SER A 75 -17.30 3.74 2.79
N GLY A 76 -17.09 4.81 3.57
CA GLY A 76 -15.76 5.31 3.93
C GLY A 76 -14.92 4.25 4.64
N ALA A 77 -15.48 3.59 5.65
CA ALA A 77 -14.79 2.52 6.38
C ALA A 77 -14.38 1.37 5.44
N ALA A 78 -15.27 0.91 4.54
CA ALA A 78 -14.95 -0.12 3.57
C ALA A 78 -13.89 0.34 2.56
N ALA A 79 -13.88 1.64 2.21
CA ALA A 79 -12.86 2.21 1.34
C ALA A 79 -11.48 2.17 1.99
N TRP A 80 -11.35 2.60 3.24
CA TRP A 80 -10.10 2.51 3.99
C TRP A 80 -9.65 1.07 4.20
N LEU A 81 -10.55 0.15 4.59
CA LEU A 81 -10.24 -1.27 4.76
C LEU A 81 -9.81 -1.99 3.46
N SER A 82 -10.05 -1.39 2.29
CA SER A 82 -9.51 -1.92 1.03
C SER A 82 -8.04 -1.57 0.79
N LEU A 83 -7.48 -0.63 1.56
CA LEU A 83 -6.11 -0.15 1.46
C LEU A 83 -5.25 -0.54 2.65
N VAL A 84 -5.87 -0.67 3.83
CA VAL A 84 -5.18 -0.97 5.09
C VAL A 84 -5.96 -2.01 5.88
N THR A 85 -5.28 -2.69 6.79
CA THR A 85 -5.88 -3.62 7.75
C THR A 85 -5.83 -3.04 9.17
N PRO A 86 -6.69 -3.49 10.11
CA PRO A 86 -6.63 -3.06 11.51
C PRO A 86 -5.29 -3.38 12.21
N ALA A 87 -4.48 -4.29 11.65
CA ALA A 87 -3.18 -4.67 12.18
C ALA A 87 -2.04 -3.74 11.71
N ASP A 88 -2.28 -2.92 10.70
CA ASP A 88 -1.25 -2.05 10.13
C ASP A 88 -0.91 -0.86 11.04
N THR A 89 0.31 -0.36 10.86
CA THR A 89 0.71 0.95 11.38
C THR A 89 0.74 1.94 10.21
N VAL A 90 -0.04 3.01 10.31
CA VAL A 90 -0.21 3.99 9.22
C VAL A 90 0.50 5.29 9.58
N GLY A 91 1.43 5.70 8.74
CA GLY A 91 2.10 6.99 8.82
C GLY A 91 1.45 8.02 7.90
N ILE A 92 0.97 9.12 8.46
CA ILE A 92 0.42 10.26 7.71
C ILE A 92 1.52 11.33 7.61
N LYS A 93 2.18 11.41 6.44
CA LYS A 93 3.17 12.46 6.18
C LYS A 93 2.47 13.80 5.94
N VAL A 94 2.89 14.80 6.67
CA VAL A 94 2.40 16.17 6.51
C VAL A 94 3.55 17.12 6.19
N ASN A 95 3.23 18.33 5.72
CA ASN A 95 4.16 19.44 5.64
C ASN A 95 3.79 20.45 6.75
N SER A 96 4.60 20.51 7.80
CA SER A 96 4.35 21.35 8.98
C SER A 96 5.22 22.61 9.02
N VAL A 97 6.30 22.67 8.24
CA VAL A 97 7.28 23.78 8.29
C VAL A 97 6.66 25.17 8.04
N PRO A 98 5.73 25.36 7.08
CA PRO A 98 5.08 26.66 6.89
C PRO A 98 4.11 27.06 8.01
N GLY A 99 4.00 26.26 9.07
CA GLY A 99 3.11 26.52 10.21
C GLY A 99 1.63 26.25 9.92
N PRO A 100 0.71 26.84 10.71
CA PRO A 100 -0.71 26.48 10.67
C PRO A 100 -1.45 26.94 9.41
N ILE A 101 -0.91 27.90 8.68
CA ILE A 101 -1.58 28.53 7.53
C ILE A 101 -1.10 27.96 6.19
N GLY A 102 0.20 27.75 6.03
CA GLY A 102 0.83 27.40 4.75
C GLY A 102 1.10 25.91 4.56
N GLY A 103 0.95 25.09 5.61
CA GLY A 103 1.25 23.65 5.58
C GLY A 103 0.08 22.78 5.12
N THR A 104 0.21 21.47 5.34
CA THR A 104 -0.91 20.53 5.13
C THR A 104 -2.10 20.91 6.00
N ARG A 105 -3.27 21.01 5.39
CA ARG A 105 -4.49 21.44 6.09
C ARG A 105 -4.90 20.43 7.15
N LYS A 106 -4.99 20.86 8.42
CA LYS A 106 -5.37 20.00 9.55
C LYS A 106 -6.73 19.35 9.38
N ALA A 107 -7.69 20.02 8.73
CA ALA A 107 -8.99 19.45 8.44
C ALA A 107 -8.93 18.19 7.57
N VAL A 108 -8.03 18.17 6.61
CA VAL A 108 -7.80 16.97 5.75
C VAL A 108 -7.20 15.86 6.58
N VAL A 109 -6.19 16.17 7.39
CA VAL A 109 -5.54 15.17 8.27
C VAL A 109 -6.52 14.62 9.30
N ASP A 110 -7.36 15.49 9.90
CA ASP A 110 -8.43 15.10 10.82
C ASP A 110 -9.43 14.13 10.15
N ALA A 111 -9.82 14.43 8.91
CA ALA A 111 -10.72 13.57 8.14
C ALA A 111 -10.09 12.19 7.84
N VAL A 112 -8.80 12.16 7.47
CA VAL A 112 -8.06 10.90 7.23
C VAL A 112 -7.96 10.09 8.53
N VAL A 113 -7.58 10.72 9.66
CA VAL A 113 -7.49 10.05 10.96
C VAL A 113 -8.85 9.45 11.35
N ARG A 114 -9.94 10.22 11.21
CA ARG A 114 -11.29 9.70 11.49
C ARG A 114 -11.64 8.50 10.61
N GLY A 115 -11.37 8.57 9.31
CA GLY A 115 -11.63 7.48 8.40
C GLY A 115 -10.86 6.19 8.77
N LEU A 116 -9.60 6.31 9.20
CA LEU A 116 -8.81 5.18 9.68
C LEU A 116 -9.36 4.60 10.99
N LEU A 117 -9.80 5.45 11.92
CA LEU A 117 -10.44 5.01 13.17
C LEU A 117 -11.78 4.31 12.91
N GLU A 118 -12.60 4.81 11.98
CA GLU A 118 -13.83 4.16 11.52
C GLU A 118 -13.54 2.79 10.89
N ALA A 119 -12.41 2.64 10.22
CA ALA A 119 -11.89 1.37 9.70
C ALA A 119 -11.27 0.46 10.79
N ARG A 120 -11.46 0.80 12.08
CA ARG A 120 -11.01 0.01 13.22
C ARG A 120 -9.49 -0.06 13.42
N LEU A 121 -8.72 0.85 12.84
CA LEU A 121 -7.33 0.99 13.22
C LEU A 121 -7.24 1.52 14.66
N ARG A 122 -6.29 0.99 15.41
CA ARG A 122 -6.03 1.48 16.77
C ARG A 122 -5.37 2.87 16.71
N PRO A 123 -5.75 3.82 17.58
CA PRO A 123 -5.16 5.15 17.60
C PRO A 123 -3.64 5.15 17.73
N ASP A 124 -3.07 4.27 18.54
CA ASP A 124 -1.63 4.13 18.77
C ASP A 124 -0.86 3.61 17.54
N ARG A 125 -1.56 3.11 16.52
CA ARG A 125 -0.99 2.68 15.23
C ARG A 125 -1.14 3.73 14.13
N ILE A 126 -1.69 4.90 14.45
CA ILE A 126 -1.77 6.03 13.51
C ILE A 126 -0.74 7.07 13.94
N ILE A 127 0.17 7.43 13.04
CA ILE A 127 1.28 8.33 13.30
C ILE A 127 1.22 9.50 12.34
N ILE A 128 1.01 10.72 12.82
CA ILE A 128 1.19 11.93 12.04
C ILE A 128 2.65 12.32 12.14
N TRP A 129 3.34 12.47 11.01
CA TRP A 129 4.76 12.70 11.04
C TRP A 129 5.26 13.71 10.01
N ASP A 130 6.38 14.35 10.36
CA ASP A 130 7.18 15.21 9.50
C ASP A 130 8.65 15.15 9.96
N GLN A 131 9.49 15.99 9.41
CA GLN A 131 10.91 16.02 9.74
C GLN A 131 11.15 16.37 11.21
N SER A 132 10.39 17.32 11.79
CA SER A 132 10.61 17.86 13.14
C SER A 132 9.33 17.81 13.97
N LEU A 133 9.43 17.25 15.16
CA LEU A 133 8.35 17.26 16.15
C LEU A 133 8.01 18.68 16.62
N ALA A 134 9.01 19.56 16.71
CA ALA A 134 8.80 20.96 17.05
C ALA A 134 7.93 21.69 16.00
N SER A 135 8.21 21.46 14.71
CA SER A 135 7.40 22.02 13.61
C SER A 135 5.96 21.50 13.61
N LEU A 136 5.76 20.21 13.89
CA LEU A 136 4.44 19.61 14.01
C LEU A 136 3.62 20.28 15.14
N ARG A 137 4.24 20.52 16.30
CA ARG A 137 3.61 21.20 17.42
C ARG A 137 3.29 22.67 17.09
N ALA A 138 4.22 23.39 16.50
CA ALA A 138 4.04 24.77 16.07
C ALA A 138 2.90 24.91 15.04
N ALA A 139 2.73 23.92 14.15
CA ALA A 139 1.63 23.86 13.21
C ALA A 139 0.28 23.46 13.85
N GLY A 140 0.27 23.11 15.13
CA GLY A 140 -0.95 22.78 15.90
C GLY A 140 -1.43 21.33 15.75
N TYR A 141 -0.56 20.40 15.33
CA TYR A 141 -0.92 18.98 15.26
C TYR A 141 -0.99 18.31 16.62
N ASP A 142 -0.40 18.90 17.68
CA ASP A 142 -0.46 18.36 19.03
C ASP A 142 -1.92 18.25 19.54
N GLY A 143 -2.73 19.28 19.32
CA GLY A 143 -4.14 19.26 19.67
C GLY A 143 -4.95 18.22 18.90
N LEU A 144 -4.65 18.02 17.60
CA LEU A 144 -5.30 17.00 16.79
C LEU A 144 -4.93 15.58 17.27
N ALA A 145 -3.65 15.36 17.49
CA ALA A 145 -3.15 14.05 17.95
C ALA A 145 -3.76 13.68 19.32
N LYS A 146 -3.79 14.61 20.27
CA LYS A 146 -4.40 14.40 21.59
C LYS A 146 -5.89 14.08 21.51
N ARG A 147 -6.64 14.79 20.65
CA ARG A 147 -8.08 14.58 20.47
C ARG A 147 -8.41 13.17 20.03
N HIS A 148 -7.60 12.60 19.13
CA HIS A 148 -7.83 11.27 18.57
C HIS A 148 -7.02 10.16 19.23
N GLY A 149 -6.11 10.48 20.17
CA GLY A 149 -5.22 9.53 20.80
C GLY A 149 -4.15 8.95 19.86
N VAL A 150 -3.87 9.65 18.74
CA VAL A 150 -2.87 9.22 17.75
C VAL A 150 -1.48 9.78 18.09
N ARG A 151 -0.44 9.23 17.47
CA ARG A 151 0.95 9.58 17.75
C ARG A 151 1.44 10.73 16.85
N LEU A 152 2.37 11.53 17.38
CA LEU A 152 3.21 12.42 16.59
C LEU A 152 4.65 11.89 16.55
N ALA A 153 5.31 12.02 15.40
CA ALA A 153 6.72 11.70 15.26
C ALA A 153 7.46 12.70 14.37
N GLY A 154 8.69 13.02 14.75
CA GLY A 154 9.64 13.74 13.92
C GLY A 154 10.71 12.75 13.44
N SER A 155 11.00 12.67 12.15
CA SER A 155 12.02 11.75 11.65
C SER A 155 13.43 12.08 12.20
N ARG A 156 13.71 13.35 12.41
CA ARG A 156 14.96 13.78 13.07
C ARG A 156 15.02 13.41 14.54
N ASP A 157 13.86 13.40 15.21
CA ASP A 157 13.79 13.11 16.65
C ASP A 157 13.79 11.59 16.89
N ALA A 158 13.32 10.80 15.94
CA ALA A 158 13.29 9.34 16.02
C ALA A 158 14.64 8.67 15.70
N GLY A 159 15.53 9.40 15.02
CA GLY A 159 16.79 8.86 14.48
C GLY A 159 16.62 8.08 13.17
N TRP A 160 17.72 7.48 12.74
CA TRP A 160 17.81 6.70 11.51
C TRP A 160 18.03 5.23 11.85
N ASP A 161 17.49 4.34 11.06
CA ASP A 161 17.83 2.93 11.09
C ASP A 161 19.12 2.72 10.28
N GLU A 162 20.24 2.60 10.97
CA GLU A 162 21.57 2.43 10.36
C GLU A 162 21.73 1.06 9.66
N SER A 163 20.82 0.13 9.89
CA SER A 163 20.82 -1.19 9.26
C SER A 163 20.21 -1.17 7.86
N VAL A 164 19.50 -0.09 7.50
CA VAL A 164 18.82 0.05 6.19
C VAL A 164 19.60 1.02 5.32
N VAL A 165 20.21 0.50 4.27
CA VAL A 165 20.89 1.29 3.22
C VAL A 165 19.99 1.32 1.99
N TYR A 166 19.72 2.53 1.48
CA TYR A 166 19.08 2.71 0.18
C TYR A 166 20.18 2.79 -0.89
N GLU A 167 20.22 1.83 -1.79
CA GLU A 167 21.06 1.86 -2.98
C GLU A 167 20.35 2.56 -4.14
#